data_6853ec72440560547aecef5856a215c1
#
_entry.id   6853ec72440560547aecef5856a215c1
#
_cell.length_a   1.000
_cell.length_b   1.000
_cell.length_c   1.000
_cell.angle_alpha   90.00
_cell.angle_beta   90.00
_cell.angle_gamma   90.00
#
_symmetry.space_group_name_H-M   'P 1'
#
loop_
_entity.id
_entity.type
_entity.pdbx_description
1 polymer ?
#
loop_
_entity_poly.entity_id
_entity_poly.type
_entity_poly.pdbx_seq_one_letter_code
_entity_poly.pdbx_strand_id
1 'polypeptide(L)' 'NDIIKNQIVEAVSVLFHISSYKVKVLKMEDS' A
#
# COMPACT_ATOMS: atom_id res chain seq x y z
N ASN A 1 14.37 -15.98 8.50
CA ASN A 1 15.29 -15.41 7.53
C ASN A 1 14.91 -13.95 7.25
N ASP A 2 15.84 -13.04 7.51
CA ASP A 2 15.57 -11.60 7.41
C ASP A 2 15.31 -11.15 5.98
N ILE A 3 15.90 -11.82 5.01
CA ILE A 3 15.70 -11.46 3.60
C ILE A 3 14.25 -11.69 3.19
N ILE A 4 13.73 -12.86 3.54
CA ILE A 4 12.35 -13.19 3.21
C ILE A 4 11.38 -12.29 3.97
N LYS A 5 11.70 -12.02 5.22
CA LYS A 5 10.89 -11.15 6.06
C LYS A 5 10.81 -9.75 5.46
N ASN A 6 11.93 -9.23 5.00
CA ASN A 6 11.98 -7.92 4.38
C ASN A 6 11.18 -7.86 3.08
N GLN A 7 11.23 -8.93 2.30
CA GLN A 7 10.47 -9.00 1.06
C GLN A 7 8.96 -8.96 1.33
N ILE A 8 8.52 -9.66 2.37
CA ILE A 8 7.11 -9.64 2.75
C ILE A 8 6.70 -8.25 3.20
N VAL A 9 7.52 -7.61 4.02
CA VAL A 9 7.24 -6.26 4.51
C VAL A 9 7.16 -5.28 3.34
N GLU A 10 8.07 -5.39 2.39
CA GLU A 10 8.08 -4.51 1.22
C GLU A 10 6.81 -4.69 0.39
N ALA A 11 6.40 -5.93 0.17
CA ALA A 11 5.19 -6.21 -0.60
C ALA A 11 3.96 -5.61 0.07
N VAL A 12 3.85 -5.77 1.38
CA VAL A 12 2.75 -5.21 2.15
C VAL A 12 2.78 -3.68 2.09
N SER A 13 3.97 -3.11 2.18
CA SER A 13 4.14 -1.66 2.14
C SER A 13 3.68 -1.09 0.81
N VAL A 14 4.06 -1.73 -0.30
CA VAL A 14 3.63 -1.30 -1.63
C VAL A 14 2.12 -1.38 -1.78
N LEU A 15 1.53 -2.48 -1.33
CA LEU A 15 0.08 -2.64 -1.37
C LEU A 15 -0.62 -1.57 -0.55
N PHE A 16 -0.04 -1.24 0.59
CA PHE A 16 -0.60 -0.21 1.45
C PHE A 16 -0.58 1.16 0.79
N HIS A 17 0.49 1.48 0.09
CA HIS A 17 0.60 2.74 -0.63
C HIS A 17 -0.42 2.83 -1.76
N ILE A 18 -0.59 1.75 -2.51
CA ILE A 18 -1.55 1.71 -3.60
C ILE A 18 -2.97 1.87 -3.06
N SER A 19 -3.30 1.17 -1.98
CA SER A 19 -4.61 1.26 -1.35
C SER A 19 -4.89 2.67 -0.83
N SER A 20 -3.92 3.28 -0.20
CA SER A 20 -4.05 4.65 0.31
C SER A 20 -4.30 5.64 -0.82
N TYR A 21 -3.58 5.48 -1.91
CA TYR A 21 -3.75 6.34 -3.06
C TYR A 21 -5.16 6.21 -3.63
N LYS A 22 -5.63 4.97 -3.74
CA LYS A 22 -6.95 4.70 -4.27
C LYS A 22 -8.04 5.31 -3.41
N VAL A 23 -7.89 5.23 -2.10
CA VAL A 23 -8.83 5.83 -1.16
C VAL A 23 -8.85 7.35 -1.33
N LYS A 24 -7.70 7.95 -1.52
CA LYS A 24 -7.60 9.40 -1.73
C LYS A 24 -8.35 9.81 -2.99
N VAL A 25 -8.16 9.07 -4.08
CA VAL A 25 -8.82 9.37 -5.34
C VAL A 25 -10.33 9.26 -5.20
N LEU A 26 -10.80 8.22 -4.55
CA LEU A 26 -12.22 8.03 -4.32
C LEU A 26 -12.81 9.16 -3.48
N LYS A 27 -12.05 9.60 -2.51
CA LYS A 27 -12.49 10.69 -1.64
C LYS A 27 -12.59 12.01 -2.42
N MET A 28 -11.68 12.23 -3.35
CA MET A 28 -11.73 13.41 -4.19
C MET A 28 -12.92 13.41 -5.12
N GLU A 29 -13.23 12.25 -5.68
CA GLU A 29 -14.37 12.13 -6.57
C GLU A 29 -15.69 12.28 -5.84
N ASP A 30 -15.74 11.82 -4.61
CA ASP A 30 -16.98 11.80 -3.82
C ASP A 30 -17.28 13.15 -3.16
N SER A 31 -16.29 13.98 -3.05
CA SER A 31 -16.50 15.32 -2.49
C SER A 31 -16.71 16.35 -3.60
#